data_9864ec14f0a2499546617ffe62a9a15a
#
_entry.id   9864ec14f0a2499546617ffe62a9a15a
#
_cell.length_a   1.000
_cell.length_b   1.000
_cell.length_c   1.000
_cell.angle_alpha   90.00
_cell.angle_beta   90.00
_cell.angle_gamma   90.00
#
_symmetry.space_group_name_H-M   'P 1'
#
loop_
_entity.id
_entity.type
_entity.pdbx_description
1 polymer ?
#
loop_
_entity_poly.entity_id
_entity_poly.type
_entity_poly.pdbx_seq_one_letter_code
_entity_poly.pdbx_strand_id
1 'polypeptide(L)'
;DHIFGLPGLISSRSFQGGDTPLEIYGPKGIEEYIKVSLGISQTRLSYPLKFIELNETAPIFTDQQFSVYTKKLNHGIDSFGYRVVEHDHKGELQVDRLKELGIPAGPLYGKLKQGETIQLEDGRTINGKDFVGPDKKGRIVTILGDTRKTHNSVVLAENSDILVHESTFNKDEARMAHNYFHSTTHQAAEVAKEAQAKRLLLTHISARYLGKAALELEKEAQEVFENTTIMKDFDSIEIPFREEEEA
;
A
#
# COMPACT_ATOMS: atom_id res chain seq x y z
N ASP A 1 16.17 -9.59 -4.13
CA ASP A 1 16.42 -10.46 -5.30
C ASP A 1 15.23 -10.52 -6.28
N HIS A 2 14.06 -10.09 -5.93
CA HIS A 2 12.89 -9.99 -6.83
C HIS A 2 12.91 -8.74 -7.73
N ILE A 3 14.03 -8.51 -8.44
CA ILE A 3 14.26 -7.34 -9.28
C ILE A 3 14.41 -7.67 -10.78
N PHE A 4 14.44 -8.94 -11.15
CA PHE A 4 14.75 -9.35 -12.53
C PHE A 4 13.73 -8.88 -13.57
N GLY A 5 12.47 -8.72 -13.20
CA GLY A 5 11.43 -8.21 -14.10
C GLY A 5 11.50 -6.70 -14.34
N LEU A 6 12.21 -5.95 -13.50
CA LEU A 6 12.20 -4.49 -13.51
C LEU A 6 12.74 -3.85 -14.79
N PRO A 7 13.88 -4.31 -15.39
CA PRO A 7 14.33 -3.78 -16.67
C PRO A 7 13.32 -4.00 -17.80
N GLY A 8 12.63 -5.15 -17.81
CA GLY A 8 11.57 -5.46 -18.77
C GLY A 8 10.36 -4.53 -18.62
N LEU A 9 9.91 -4.29 -17.39
CA LEU A 9 8.81 -3.37 -17.09
C LEU A 9 9.13 -1.95 -17.55
N ILE A 10 10.35 -1.46 -17.27
CA ILE A 10 10.83 -0.14 -17.69
C ILE A 10 10.83 -0.02 -19.21
N SER A 11 11.35 -1.02 -19.91
CA SER A 11 11.38 -1.07 -21.37
C SER A 11 9.97 -1.08 -21.96
N SER A 12 9.09 -1.94 -21.45
CA SER A 12 7.69 -2.07 -21.92
C SER A 12 6.93 -0.76 -21.79
N ARG A 13 7.10 -0.04 -20.67
CA ARG A 13 6.50 1.27 -20.47
C ARG A 13 6.91 2.26 -21.57
N SER A 14 8.18 2.27 -21.97
CA SER A 14 8.66 3.11 -23.06
C SER A 14 8.00 2.75 -24.39
N PHE A 15 7.90 1.46 -24.71
CA PHE A 15 7.24 1.00 -25.95
C PHE A 15 5.73 1.28 -25.97
N GLN A 16 5.09 1.37 -24.81
CA GLN A 16 3.67 1.69 -24.66
C GLN A 16 3.38 3.20 -24.67
N GLY A 17 4.40 4.03 -24.96
CA GLY A 17 4.23 5.49 -25.09
C GLY A 17 4.36 6.25 -23.75
N GLY A 18 4.89 5.64 -22.71
CA GLY A 18 5.22 6.36 -21.47
C GLY A 18 6.33 7.39 -21.74
N ASP A 19 6.10 8.63 -21.36
CA ASP A 19 7.00 9.78 -21.62
C ASP A 19 7.36 10.59 -20.36
N THR A 20 6.61 10.40 -19.27
CA THR A 20 6.87 11.09 -18.01
C THR A 20 8.03 10.44 -17.24
N PRO A 21 8.82 11.22 -16.47
CA PRO A 21 9.88 10.67 -15.62
C PRO A 21 9.40 9.51 -14.75
N LEU A 22 10.26 8.51 -14.56
CA LEU A 22 10.00 7.40 -13.65
C LEU A 22 11.00 7.42 -12.50
N GLU A 23 10.50 7.51 -11.28
CA GLU A 23 11.29 7.42 -10.05
C GLU A 23 11.30 5.98 -9.56
N ILE A 24 12.47 5.49 -9.21
CA ILE A 24 12.70 4.12 -8.72
C ILE A 24 13.34 4.22 -7.34
N TYR A 25 12.58 3.77 -6.35
CA TYR A 25 13.00 3.71 -4.96
C TYR A 25 13.44 2.27 -4.65
N GLY A 26 14.68 2.07 -4.24
CA GLY A 26 15.18 0.74 -4.01
C GLY A 26 16.48 0.68 -3.20
N PRO A 27 16.99 -0.55 -2.94
CA PRO A 27 18.24 -0.73 -2.22
C PRO A 27 19.44 -0.23 -3.03
N LYS A 28 20.56 -0.08 -2.35
CA LYS A 28 21.85 0.24 -2.97
C LYS A 28 22.15 -0.76 -4.11
N GLY A 29 22.62 -0.23 -5.24
CA GLY A 29 22.98 -1.00 -6.43
C GLY A 29 21.84 -1.21 -7.43
N ILE A 30 20.60 -0.80 -7.12
CA ILE A 30 19.46 -0.93 -8.06
C ILE A 30 19.68 -0.10 -9.33
N GLU A 31 20.29 1.08 -9.20
CA GLU A 31 20.63 1.95 -10.33
C GLU A 31 21.62 1.27 -11.27
N GLU A 32 22.71 0.71 -10.72
CA GLU A 32 23.72 0.01 -11.50
C GLU A 32 23.13 -1.19 -12.24
N TYR A 33 22.35 -2.02 -11.53
CA TYR A 33 21.68 -3.18 -12.13
C TYR A 33 20.83 -2.80 -13.34
N ILE A 34 19.98 -1.77 -13.19
CA ILE A 34 19.10 -1.33 -14.28
C ILE A 34 19.89 -0.72 -15.42
N LYS A 35 20.84 0.15 -15.14
CA LYS A 35 21.67 0.79 -16.17
C LYS A 35 22.48 -0.23 -16.99
N VAL A 36 23.08 -1.22 -16.32
CA VAL A 36 23.83 -2.29 -16.99
C VAL A 36 22.89 -3.14 -17.85
N SER A 37 21.75 -3.53 -17.32
CA SER A 37 20.77 -4.36 -18.05
C SER A 37 20.24 -3.65 -19.31
N LEU A 38 19.86 -2.39 -19.19
CA LEU A 38 19.40 -1.58 -20.34
C LEU A 38 20.53 -1.29 -21.33
N GLY A 39 21.76 -1.08 -20.84
CA GLY A 39 22.93 -0.84 -21.68
C GLY A 39 23.30 -2.05 -22.52
N ILE A 40 23.33 -3.25 -21.93
CA ILE A 40 23.63 -4.51 -22.66
C ILE A 40 22.56 -4.78 -23.73
N SER A 41 21.29 -4.54 -23.41
CA SER A 41 20.18 -4.72 -24.37
C SER A 41 20.06 -3.58 -25.39
N GLN A 42 20.91 -2.55 -25.30
CA GLN A 42 20.85 -1.32 -26.13
C GLN A 42 19.46 -0.65 -26.10
N THR A 43 18.73 -0.82 -25.02
CA THR A 43 17.38 -0.25 -24.85
C THR A 43 17.50 1.26 -24.69
N ARG A 44 16.74 2.00 -25.53
CA ARG A 44 16.60 3.46 -25.44
C ARG A 44 15.23 3.78 -24.92
N LEU A 45 15.16 4.53 -23.81
CA LEU A 45 13.90 4.93 -23.19
C LEU A 45 13.45 6.28 -23.74
N SER A 46 12.14 6.46 -23.85
CA SER A 46 11.48 7.72 -24.19
C SER A 46 11.40 8.72 -23.04
N TYR A 47 11.80 8.30 -21.82
CA TYR A 47 11.69 9.09 -20.59
C TYR A 47 12.92 8.91 -19.69
N PRO A 48 13.21 9.89 -18.82
CA PRO A 48 14.31 9.80 -17.88
C PRO A 48 13.96 8.90 -16.69
N LEU A 49 14.97 8.18 -16.17
CA LEU A 49 14.92 7.46 -14.90
C LEU A 49 15.58 8.30 -13.81
N LYS A 50 14.98 8.32 -12.64
CA LYS A 50 15.55 8.86 -11.42
C LYS A 50 15.61 7.75 -10.38
N PHE A 51 16.77 7.56 -9.76
CA PHE A 51 17.00 6.52 -8.76
C PHE A 51 17.15 7.17 -7.39
N ILE A 52 16.47 6.61 -6.42
CA ILE A 52 16.51 7.02 -5.02
C ILE A 52 16.88 5.78 -4.20
N GLU A 53 18.12 5.74 -3.71
CA GLU A 53 18.53 4.70 -2.78
C GLU A 53 17.83 4.91 -1.44
N LEU A 54 17.20 3.85 -0.93
CA LEU A 54 16.43 3.90 0.28
C LEU A 54 17.33 4.03 1.51
N ASN A 55 16.96 4.97 2.34
CA ASN A 55 17.37 5.05 3.73
C ASN A 55 16.11 5.09 4.60
N GLU A 56 16.21 4.75 5.87
CA GLU A 56 15.06 4.66 6.78
C GLU A 56 14.54 6.03 7.25
N THR A 57 14.85 7.10 6.54
CA THR A 57 14.26 8.41 6.81
C THR A 57 12.86 8.49 6.24
N ALA A 58 11.91 8.88 7.05
CA ALA A 58 10.50 8.95 6.64
C ALA A 58 10.11 10.40 6.32
N PRO A 59 9.07 10.56 5.47
CA PRO A 59 8.62 9.67 4.41
C PRO A 59 9.56 9.68 3.21
N ILE A 60 9.60 8.61 2.43
CA ILE A 60 10.42 8.56 1.20
C ILE A 60 9.73 9.24 0.02
N PHE A 61 8.42 9.33 0.05
CA PHE A 61 7.59 9.99 -0.95
C PHE A 61 6.33 10.59 -0.30
N THR A 62 5.90 11.75 -0.79
CA THR A 62 4.63 12.38 -0.41
C THR A 62 4.11 13.21 -1.57
N ASP A 63 2.81 13.09 -1.87
CA ASP A 63 2.09 13.94 -2.82
C ASP A 63 0.78 14.45 -2.19
N GLN A 64 -0.21 14.83 -2.99
CA GLN A 64 -1.51 15.32 -2.50
C GLN A 64 -2.45 14.22 -2.02
N GLN A 65 -2.18 12.96 -2.36
CA GLN A 65 -3.06 11.83 -2.10
C GLN A 65 -2.53 10.93 -0.99
N PHE A 66 -1.22 10.65 -0.95
CA PHE A 66 -0.63 9.73 0.01
C PHE A 66 0.83 10.02 0.33
N SER A 67 1.29 9.43 1.42
CA SER A 67 2.69 9.38 1.83
C SER A 67 3.17 7.94 1.86
N VAL A 68 4.44 7.70 1.49
CA VAL A 68 5.06 6.37 1.54
C VAL A 68 6.20 6.36 2.53
N TYR A 69 6.20 5.37 3.40
CA TYR A 69 7.24 5.11 4.40
C TYR A 69 7.90 3.76 4.09
N THR A 70 9.13 3.60 4.53
CA THR A 70 9.87 2.34 4.37
C THR A 70 10.63 1.97 5.63
N LYS A 71 10.86 0.67 5.79
CA LYS A 71 11.78 0.12 6.78
C LYS A 71 12.54 -1.06 6.20
N LYS A 72 13.79 -1.19 6.61
CA LYS A 72 14.60 -2.36 6.29
C LYS A 72 14.05 -3.59 7.00
N LEU A 73 13.95 -4.68 6.25
CA LEU A 73 13.50 -5.99 6.70
C LEU A 73 14.71 -6.92 6.95
N ASN A 74 14.45 -8.14 7.38
CA ASN A 74 15.48 -9.13 7.69
C ASN A 74 15.49 -10.25 6.65
N HIS A 75 16.27 -10.08 5.61
CA HIS A 75 16.45 -11.06 4.55
C HIS A 75 17.94 -11.29 4.24
N GLY A 76 18.27 -12.25 3.38
CA GLY A 76 19.65 -12.59 2.99
C GLY A 76 20.38 -11.48 2.24
N ILE A 77 19.64 -10.58 1.60
CA ILE A 77 20.10 -9.33 1.00
C ILE A 77 19.25 -8.16 1.50
N ASP A 78 19.58 -6.95 1.10
CA ASP A 78 18.79 -5.78 1.47
C ASP A 78 17.34 -5.92 0.93
N SER A 79 16.40 -5.99 1.85
CA SER A 79 14.97 -6.07 1.60
C SER A 79 14.27 -4.97 2.38
N PHE A 80 13.22 -4.41 1.78
CA PHE A 80 12.45 -3.31 2.35
C PHE A 80 10.96 -3.60 2.30
N GLY A 81 10.27 -3.13 3.33
CA GLY A 81 8.83 -3.02 3.32
C GLY A 81 8.40 -1.58 3.03
N TYR A 82 7.19 -1.44 2.51
CA TYR A 82 6.60 -0.15 2.17
C TYR A 82 5.24 0.00 2.82
N ARG A 83 5.01 1.17 3.42
CA ARG A 83 3.72 1.56 3.99
C ARG A 83 3.19 2.76 3.24
N VAL A 84 2.07 2.58 2.56
CA VAL A 84 1.35 3.65 1.86
C VAL A 84 0.23 4.13 2.78
N VAL A 85 0.24 5.41 3.11
CA VAL A 85 -0.75 6.07 3.97
C VAL A 85 -1.48 7.10 3.12
N GLU A 86 -2.73 6.82 2.80
CA GLU A 86 -3.61 7.76 2.10
C GLU A 86 -3.94 8.93 3.04
N HIS A 87 -3.96 10.16 2.51
CA HIS A 87 -4.36 11.32 3.30
C HIS A 87 -5.86 11.31 3.57
N ASP A 88 -6.26 11.91 4.68
CA ASP A 88 -7.67 12.00 5.05
C ASP A 88 -8.47 12.76 3.98
N HIS A 89 -9.65 12.28 3.67
CA HIS A 89 -10.57 12.90 2.72
C HIS A 89 -11.57 13.79 3.45
N LYS A 90 -11.83 14.97 2.88
CA LYS A 90 -12.91 15.81 3.37
C LYS A 90 -14.25 15.10 3.26
N GLY A 91 -15.06 15.28 4.29
CA GLY A 91 -16.41 14.73 4.36
C GLY A 91 -17.24 15.08 3.13
N GLU A 92 -18.26 14.29 2.90
CA GLU A 92 -19.16 14.51 1.78
C GLU A 92 -20.08 15.70 2.02
N LEU A 93 -20.26 16.55 1.00
CA LEU A 93 -21.21 17.64 1.07
C LEU A 93 -22.63 17.10 1.03
N GLN A 94 -23.45 17.49 2.00
CA GLN A 94 -24.85 17.07 2.12
C GLN A 94 -25.72 17.84 1.10
N VAL A 95 -25.55 17.45 -0.16
CA VAL A 95 -26.13 18.14 -1.34
C VAL A 95 -27.64 18.24 -1.25
N ASP A 96 -28.32 17.25 -0.73
CA ASP A 96 -29.79 17.24 -0.67
C ASP A 96 -30.31 18.27 0.35
N ARG A 97 -29.64 18.43 1.48
CA ARG A 97 -29.95 19.52 2.42
C ARG A 97 -29.76 20.92 1.82
N LEU A 98 -28.71 21.08 0.98
CA LEU A 98 -28.50 22.36 0.30
C LEU A 98 -29.58 22.64 -0.73
N LYS A 99 -30.04 21.61 -1.47
CA LYS A 99 -31.16 21.74 -2.41
C LYS A 99 -32.47 22.12 -1.71
N GLU A 100 -32.75 21.52 -0.54
CA GLU A 100 -33.92 21.87 0.28
C GLU A 100 -33.90 23.33 0.73
N LEU A 101 -32.73 23.91 0.93
CA LEU A 101 -32.55 25.34 1.22
C LEU A 101 -32.59 26.23 -0.04
N GLY A 102 -32.85 25.64 -1.21
CA GLY A 102 -32.90 26.36 -2.49
C GLY A 102 -31.54 26.77 -3.05
N ILE A 103 -30.46 26.13 -2.62
CA ILE A 103 -29.11 26.41 -3.11
C ILE A 103 -28.83 25.47 -4.27
N PRO A 104 -28.77 25.95 -5.52
CA PRO A 104 -28.54 25.10 -6.67
C PRO A 104 -27.09 24.64 -6.76
N ALA A 105 -26.88 23.47 -7.38
CA ALA A 105 -25.53 22.95 -7.65
C ALA A 105 -24.73 23.96 -8.49
N GLY A 106 -23.48 24.20 -8.08
CA GLY A 106 -22.62 25.17 -8.77
C GLY A 106 -21.30 25.40 -8.02
N PRO A 107 -20.51 26.40 -8.41
CA PRO A 107 -19.20 26.68 -7.82
C PRO A 107 -19.22 26.90 -6.30
N LEU A 108 -20.37 27.34 -5.75
CA LEU A 108 -20.54 27.51 -4.30
C LEU A 108 -20.41 26.21 -3.50
N TYR A 109 -20.79 25.08 -4.12
CA TYR A 109 -20.64 23.77 -3.48
C TYR A 109 -19.17 23.42 -3.19
N GLY A 110 -18.25 23.83 -4.06
CA GLY A 110 -16.82 23.65 -3.83
C GLY A 110 -16.32 24.40 -2.59
N LYS A 111 -16.79 25.64 -2.39
CA LYS A 111 -16.46 26.44 -1.21
C LYS A 111 -17.07 25.85 0.07
N LEU A 112 -18.35 25.46 0.00
CA LEU A 112 -19.04 24.84 1.12
C LEU A 112 -18.39 23.51 1.52
N LYS A 113 -17.96 22.70 0.55
CA LYS A 113 -17.21 21.45 0.81
C LYS A 113 -15.90 21.70 1.55
N GLN A 114 -15.28 22.85 1.36
CA GLN A 114 -14.08 23.25 2.10
C GLN A 114 -14.37 23.83 3.49
N GLY A 115 -15.67 23.91 3.86
CA GLY A 115 -16.11 24.45 5.14
C GLY A 115 -16.15 25.98 5.17
N GLU A 116 -16.06 26.64 4.01
CA GLU A 116 -16.15 28.10 3.92
C GLU A 116 -17.58 28.58 4.20
N THR A 117 -17.67 29.79 4.74
CA THR A 117 -18.95 30.49 4.89
C THR A 117 -19.24 31.31 3.64
N ILE A 118 -20.42 31.15 3.06
CA ILE A 118 -20.85 31.89 1.86
C ILE A 118 -22.06 32.77 2.20
N GLN A 119 -22.20 33.90 1.53
CA GLN A 119 -23.39 34.75 1.57
C GLN A 119 -24.14 34.60 0.24
N LEU A 120 -25.44 34.33 0.33
CA LEU A 120 -26.32 34.20 -0.83
C LEU A 120 -26.85 35.59 -1.23
N GLU A 121 -27.35 35.71 -2.48
CA GLU A 121 -27.92 36.96 -3.00
C GLU A 121 -29.13 37.45 -2.22
N ASP A 122 -29.87 36.55 -1.57
CA ASP A 122 -31.01 36.85 -0.72
C ASP A 122 -30.64 37.28 0.74
N GLY A 123 -29.33 37.44 1.00
CA GLY A 123 -28.79 37.88 2.28
C GLY A 123 -28.56 36.75 3.30
N ARG A 124 -28.97 35.51 3.02
CA ARG A 124 -28.70 34.37 3.92
C ARG A 124 -27.21 34.05 3.92
N THR A 125 -26.73 33.66 5.09
CA THR A 125 -25.36 33.18 5.30
C THR A 125 -25.37 31.67 5.53
N ILE A 126 -24.59 30.92 4.78
CA ILE A 126 -24.49 29.47 4.89
C ILE A 126 -23.06 29.13 5.32
N ASN A 127 -22.93 28.41 6.43
CA ASN A 127 -21.65 27.91 6.91
C ASN A 127 -21.44 26.50 6.36
N GLY A 128 -20.41 26.31 5.53
CA GLY A 128 -20.11 25.03 4.90
C GLY A 128 -19.90 23.88 5.90
N LYS A 129 -19.35 24.18 7.07
CA LYS A 129 -19.13 23.15 8.12
C LYS A 129 -20.42 22.47 8.57
N ASP A 130 -21.57 23.13 8.48
CA ASP A 130 -22.86 22.57 8.88
C ASP A 130 -23.44 21.58 7.84
N PHE A 131 -22.82 21.53 6.65
CA PHE A 131 -23.26 20.74 5.51
C PHE A 131 -22.19 19.74 5.00
N VAL A 132 -21.04 19.68 5.64
CA VAL A 132 -20.00 18.69 5.34
C VAL A 132 -20.07 17.62 6.43
N GLY A 133 -20.17 16.37 5.99
CA GLY A 133 -20.09 15.22 6.90
C GLY A 133 -18.68 15.09 7.52
N PRO A 134 -18.47 14.11 8.38
CA PRO A 134 -17.18 13.85 8.99
C PRO A 134 -16.11 13.55 7.93
N ASP A 135 -14.86 13.92 8.21
CA ASP A 135 -13.73 13.60 7.35
C ASP A 135 -13.52 12.08 7.37
N LYS A 136 -13.31 11.48 6.19
CA LYS A 136 -13.03 10.05 6.06
C LYS A 136 -11.54 9.81 6.25
N LYS A 137 -11.18 8.92 7.15
CA LYS A 137 -9.78 8.52 7.36
C LYS A 137 -9.20 7.85 6.13
N GLY A 138 -7.99 8.24 5.77
CA GLY A 138 -7.25 7.63 4.68
C GLY A 138 -6.93 6.17 4.98
N ARG A 139 -6.81 5.37 3.92
CA ARG A 139 -6.51 3.93 4.01
C ARG A 139 -5.01 3.72 4.14
N ILE A 140 -4.65 2.62 4.78
CA ILE A 140 -3.25 2.25 5.00
C ILE A 140 -3.00 0.86 4.43
N VAL A 141 -2.06 0.78 3.49
CA VAL A 141 -1.61 -0.47 2.89
C VAL A 141 -0.14 -0.67 3.18
N THR A 142 0.21 -1.79 3.79
CA THR A 142 1.61 -2.18 4.01
C THR A 142 1.94 -3.39 3.17
N ILE A 143 3.05 -3.32 2.44
CA ILE A 143 3.56 -4.41 1.60
C ILE A 143 4.98 -4.71 2.08
N LEU A 144 5.19 -5.92 2.56
CA LEU A 144 6.50 -6.40 2.97
C LEU A 144 7.13 -7.23 1.85
N GLY A 145 8.42 -7.00 1.61
CA GLY A 145 9.24 -7.91 0.81
C GLY A 145 9.60 -9.17 1.60
N ASP A 146 10.45 -10.00 1.03
CA ASP A 146 10.92 -11.23 1.68
C ASP A 146 11.62 -10.91 2.99
N THR A 147 11.22 -11.61 4.04
CA THR A 147 11.70 -11.33 5.39
C THR A 147 11.40 -12.44 6.38
N ARG A 148 12.27 -12.62 7.35
CA ARG A 148 11.89 -13.22 8.64
C ARG A 148 10.96 -12.27 9.39
N LYS A 149 10.14 -12.80 10.29
CA LYS A 149 9.43 -11.97 11.26
C LYS A 149 10.43 -11.06 12.00
N THR A 150 10.19 -9.76 11.99
CA THR A 150 11.06 -8.75 12.64
C THR A 150 10.23 -7.63 13.27
N HIS A 151 10.81 -6.93 14.22
CA HIS A 151 10.18 -5.75 14.83
C HIS A 151 9.79 -4.70 13.77
N ASN A 152 10.64 -4.48 12.77
CA ASN A 152 10.37 -3.53 11.70
C ASN A 152 9.13 -3.90 10.86
N SER A 153 8.86 -5.20 10.64
CA SER A 153 7.65 -5.63 9.94
C SER A 153 6.40 -5.30 10.74
N VAL A 154 6.42 -5.47 12.05
CA VAL A 154 5.30 -5.12 12.93
C VAL A 154 5.08 -3.61 12.96
N VAL A 155 6.13 -2.82 13.20
CA VAL A 155 6.04 -1.35 13.27
C VAL A 155 5.55 -0.75 11.94
N LEU A 156 6.04 -1.25 10.81
CA LEU A 156 5.61 -0.75 9.50
C LEU A 156 4.14 -1.08 9.21
N ALA A 157 3.69 -2.26 9.65
CA ALA A 157 2.33 -2.75 9.45
C ALA A 157 1.30 -2.21 10.46
N GLU A 158 1.72 -1.41 11.44
CA GLU A 158 0.86 -0.95 12.53
C GLU A 158 -0.43 -0.31 12.00
N ASN A 159 -1.60 -0.83 12.47
CA ASN A 159 -2.95 -0.39 12.10
C ASN A 159 -3.21 -0.33 10.58
N SER A 160 -2.56 -1.17 9.77
CA SER A 160 -2.83 -1.23 8.33
C SER A 160 -4.22 -1.79 8.05
N ASP A 161 -4.92 -1.22 7.07
CA ASP A 161 -6.16 -1.81 6.56
C ASP A 161 -5.86 -3.11 5.83
N ILE A 162 -4.74 -3.13 5.09
CA ILE A 162 -4.21 -4.31 4.41
C ILE A 162 -2.72 -4.47 4.75
N LEU A 163 -2.35 -5.65 5.20
CA LEU A 163 -0.97 -6.10 5.26
C LEU A 163 -0.74 -7.20 4.22
N VAL A 164 0.16 -6.96 3.27
CA VAL A 164 0.67 -7.97 2.34
C VAL A 164 1.99 -8.50 2.89
N HIS A 165 2.07 -9.80 3.14
CA HIS A 165 3.24 -10.43 3.75
C HIS A 165 3.59 -11.72 3.00
N GLU A 166 4.88 -12.01 2.84
CA GLU A 166 5.33 -13.29 2.36
C GLU A 166 4.99 -14.41 3.35
N SER A 167 4.77 -15.61 2.86
CA SER A 167 4.61 -16.81 3.68
C SER A 167 5.10 -18.05 2.92
N THR A 168 6.40 -18.08 2.72
CA THR A 168 7.09 -19.06 1.88
C THR A 168 6.95 -20.49 2.43
N PHE A 169 6.80 -20.64 3.75
CA PHE A 169 6.83 -21.92 4.45
C PHE A 169 5.57 -22.15 5.30
N ASN A 170 5.21 -23.44 5.49
CA ASN A 170 4.18 -23.80 6.46
C ASN A 170 4.70 -23.68 7.92
N LYS A 171 3.79 -23.81 8.90
CA LYS A 171 4.12 -23.64 10.33
C LYS A 171 5.17 -24.62 10.85
N ASP A 172 5.24 -25.83 10.30
CA ASP A 172 6.15 -26.88 10.76
C ASP A 172 7.58 -26.70 10.24
N GLU A 173 7.76 -25.83 9.24
CA GLU A 173 9.04 -25.56 8.60
C GLU A 173 9.76 -24.31 9.14
N ALA A 174 9.47 -23.89 10.37
CA ALA A 174 10.03 -22.67 10.97
C ALA A 174 11.56 -22.62 10.95
N ARG A 175 12.23 -23.75 11.11
CA ARG A 175 13.70 -23.85 11.01
C ARG A 175 14.18 -23.55 9.59
N MET A 176 13.47 -24.04 8.59
CA MET A 176 13.79 -23.81 7.18
C MET A 176 13.54 -22.35 6.82
N ALA A 177 12.39 -21.80 7.20
CA ALA A 177 12.09 -20.39 7.05
C ALA A 177 13.20 -19.51 7.64
N HIS A 178 13.62 -19.80 8.86
CA HIS A 178 14.72 -19.08 9.50
C HIS A 178 16.03 -19.18 8.69
N ASN A 179 16.43 -20.36 8.22
CA ASN A 179 17.70 -20.55 7.52
C ASN A 179 17.73 -19.83 6.16
N TYR A 180 16.59 -19.73 5.50
CA TYR A 180 16.46 -19.07 4.19
C TYR A 180 15.95 -17.62 4.27
N PHE A 181 15.87 -17.05 5.48
CA PHE A 181 15.46 -15.67 5.73
C PHE A 181 14.03 -15.35 5.27
N HIS A 182 13.12 -16.30 5.45
CA HIS A 182 11.70 -16.18 5.15
C HIS A 182 10.83 -16.35 6.38
N SER A 183 9.53 -16.19 6.19
CA SER A 183 8.50 -16.39 7.21
C SER A 183 7.67 -17.64 6.93
N THR A 184 7.11 -18.20 8.00
CA THR A 184 6.03 -19.16 7.91
C THR A 184 4.68 -18.45 7.90
N THR A 185 3.62 -19.19 7.51
CA THR A 185 2.22 -18.74 7.62
C THR A 185 1.88 -18.22 9.02
N HIS A 186 2.30 -18.94 10.07
CA HIS A 186 2.10 -18.52 11.46
C HIS A 186 2.82 -17.20 11.77
N GLN A 187 4.09 -17.06 11.37
CA GLN A 187 4.86 -15.85 11.62
C GLN A 187 4.29 -14.63 10.89
N ALA A 188 3.80 -14.79 9.66
CA ALA A 188 3.10 -13.73 8.94
C ALA A 188 1.81 -13.31 9.66
N ALA A 189 1.03 -14.29 10.14
CA ALA A 189 -0.19 -14.04 10.91
C ALA A 189 0.08 -13.41 12.28
N GLU A 190 1.18 -13.77 12.95
CA GLU A 190 1.62 -13.12 14.18
C GLU A 190 1.99 -11.65 13.93
N VAL A 191 2.69 -11.32 12.83
CA VAL A 191 2.96 -9.93 12.46
C VAL A 191 1.67 -9.15 12.28
N ALA A 192 0.68 -9.70 11.55
CA ALA A 192 -0.61 -9.05 11.35
C ALA A 192 -1.33 -8.79 12.68
N LYS A 193 -1.33 -9.77 13.59
CA LYS A 193 -1.96 -9.67 14.92
C LYS A 193 -1.26 -8.64 15.80
N GLU A 194 0.06 -8.68 15.89
CA GLU A 194 0.86 -7.76 16.70
C GLU A 194 0.75 -6.32 16.17
N ALA A 195 0.70 -6.15 14.84
CA ALA A 195 0.53 -4.88 14.19
C ALA A 195 -0.91 -4.34 14.23
N GLN A 196 -1.88 -5.11 14.73
CA GLN A 196 -3.31 -4.78 14.68
C GLN A 196 -3.78 -4.45 13.26
N ALA A 197 -3.26 -5.16 12.25
CA ALA A 197 -3.74 -5.04 10.89
C ALA A 197 -5.19 -5.51 10.79
N LYS A 198 -5.97 -4.96 9.85
CA LYS A 198 -7.38 -5.37 9.68
C LYS A 198 -7.51 -6.63 8.83
N ARG A 199 -6.64 -6.79 7.83
CA ARG A 199 -6.63 -7.94 6.93
C ARG A 199 -5.21 -8.29 6.52
N LEU A 200 -4.91 -9.59 6.50
CA LEU A 200 -3.66 -10.14 6.04
C LEU A 200 -3.83 -10.80 4.67
N LEU A 201 -2.97 -10.43 3.74
CA LEU A 201 -2.87 -11.04 2.43
C LEU A 201 -1.53 -11.76 2.31
N LEU A 202 -1.57 -13.07 2.16
CA LEU A 202 -0.38 -13.89 2.02
C LEU A 202 0.03 -14.00 0.55
N THR A 203 1.32 -13.81 0.32
CA THR A 203 1.96 -13.90 -1.00
C THR A 203 3.24 -14.72 -0.91
N HIS A 204 3.97 -14.87 -2.00
CA HIS A 204 5.25 -15.56 -2.06
C HIS A 204 5.17 -17.00 -1.53
N ILE A 205 4.12 -17.72 -1.89
CA ILE A 205 3.93 -19.11 -1.51
C ILE A 205 4.90 -19.99 -2.29
N SER A 206 5.65 -20.84 -1.61
CA SER A 206 6.56 -21.77 -2.29
C SER A 206 5.82 -22.66 -3.29
N ALA A 207 6.40 -22.85 -4.47
CA ALA A 207 5.84 -23.74 -5.50
C ALA A 207 5.66 -25.21 -5.04
N ARG A 208 6.13 -25.57 -3.87
CA ARG A 208 5.86 -26.88 -3.23
C ARG A 208 4.42 -27.04 -2.76
N TYR A 209 3.73 -25.91 -2.50
CA TYR A 209 2.35 -25.89 -2.02
C TYR A 209 1.40 -25.56 -3.15
N LEU A 210 0.90 -26.58 -3.84
CA LEU A 210 -0.04 -26.44 -4.94
C LEU A 210 -1.43 -26.98 -4.57
N GLY A 211 -2.45 -26.40 -5.15
CA GLY A 211 -3.84 -26.88 -5.00
C GLY A 211 -4.30 -26.90 -3.54
N LYS A 212 -4.63 -28.08 -3.02
CA LYS A 212 -5.14 -28.23 -1.64
C LYS A 212 -4.13 -27.80 -0.58
N ALA A 213 -2.83 -28.01 -0.81
CA ALA A 213 -1.80 -27.60 0.15
C ALA A 213 -1.77 -26.08 0.37
N ALA A 214 -2.03 -25.28 -0.66
CA ALA A 214 -2.14 -23.82 -0.50
C ALA A 214 -3.35 -23.44 0.37
N LEU A 215 -4.49 -24.14 0.24
CA LEU A 215 -5.65 -23.89 1.10
C LEU A 215 -5.40 -24.25 2.58
N GLU A 216 -4.52 -25.22 2.84
CA GLU A 216 -4.12 -25.57 4.20
C GLU A 216 -3.22 -24.49 4.81
N LEU A 217 -2.32 -23.89 4.03
CA LEU A 217 -1.53 -22.74 4.48
C LEU A 217 -2.41 -21.55 4.90
N GLU A 218 -3.48 -21.28 4.17
CA GLU A 218 -4.42 -20.22 4.53
C GLU A 218 -5.08 -20.51 5.88
N LYS A 219 -5.54 -21.76 6.08
CA LYS A 219 -6.14 -22.18 7.36
C LYS A 219 -5.16 -22.09 8.52
N GLU A 220 -3.92 -22.49 8.31
CA GLU A 220 -2.86 -22.36 9.32
C GLU A 220 -2.69 -20.90 9.78
N ALA A 221 -2.66 -19.96 8.87
CA ALA A 221 -2.55 -18.55 9.20
C ALA A 221 -3.83 -18.05 9.90
N GLN A 222 -5.01 -18.52 9.47
CA GLN A 222 -6.30 -18.18 10.09
C GLN A 222 -6.43 -18.69 11.54
N GLU A 223 -5.70 -19.73 11.94
CA GLU A 223 -5.62 -20.17 13.35
C GLU A 223 -5.06 -19.06 14.26
N VAL A 224 -4.21 -18.16 13.74
CA VAL A 224 -3.56 -17.07 14.47
C VAL A 224 -4.23 -15.73 14.23
N PHE A 225 -4.61 -15.47 12.97
CA PHE A 225 -5.25 -14.24 12.52
C PHE A 225 -6.34 -14.56 11.50
N GLU A 226 -7.60 -14.55 11.93
CA GLU A 226 -8.75 -15.05 11.18
C GLU A 226 -8.92 -14.36 9.81
N ASN A 227 -8.77 -13.03 9.75
CA ASN A 227 -8.95 -12.27 8.51
C ASN A 227 -7.74 -12.37 7.57
N THR A 228 -7.41 -13.59 7.17
CA THR A 228 -6.28 -13.93 6.30
C THR A 228 -6.77 -14.56 5.00
N THR A 229 -6.16 -14.17 3.89
CA THR A 229 -6.41 -14.74 2.55
C THR A 229 -5.09 -14.93 1.79
N ILE A 230 -4.90 -16.05 1.11
CA ILE A 230 -3.83 -16.24 0.13
C ILE A 230 -4.24 -15.57 -1.19
N MET A 231 -3.37 -14.73 -1.71
CA MET A 231 -3.58 -14.01 -2.98
C MET A 231 -2.93 -14.74 -4.14
N LYS A 232 -3.57 -14.61 -5.28
CA LYS A 232 -3.05 -15.05 -6.59
C LYS A 232 -2.81 -13.84 -7.47
N ASP A 233 -1.97 -14.01 -8.49
CA ASP A 233 -1.78 -12.98 -9.50
C ASP A 233 -3.12 -12.56 -10.11
N PHE A 234 -3.31 -11.25 -10.26
CA PHE A 234 -4.52 -10.61 -10.78
C PHE A 234 -5.74 -10.60 -9.86
N ASP A 235 -5.66 -11.14 -8.64
CA ASP A 235 -6.72 -10.94 -7.66
C ASP A 235 -6.83 -9.45 -7.30
N SER A 236 -8.06 -8.98 -7.11
CA SER A 236 -8.36 -7.60 -6.73
C SER A 236 -9.10 -7.56 -5.40
N ILE A 237 -8.74 -6.63 -4.56
CA ILE A 237 -9.37 -6.40 -3.26
C ILE A 237 -9.78 -4.94 -3.15
N GLU A 238 -11.04 -4.72 -2.82
CA GLU A 238 -11.52 -3.39 -2.45
C GLU A 238 -11.21 -3.10 -0.98
N ILE A 239 -10.70 -1.90 -0.72
CA ILE A 239 -10.43 -1.40 0.62
C ILE A 239 -11.44 -0.28 0.89
N PRO A 240 -12.50 -0.52 1.69
CA PRO A 240 -13.45 0.52 2.03
C PRO A 240 -12.78 1.63 2.86
N PHE A 241 -13.35 2.83 2.83
CA PHE A 241 -12.94 3.84 3.79
C PHE A 241 -13.23 3.38 5.22
N ARG A 242 -12.39 3.83 6.15
CA ARG A 242 -12.63 3.57 7.58
C ARG A 242 -13.89 4.29 8.00
N GLU A 243 -14.85 3.55 8.54
CA GLU A 243 -15.95 4.14 9.28
C GLU A 243 -15.37 4.74 10.57
N GLU A 244 -15.85 5.93 10.97
CA GLU A 244 -15.50 6.45 12.29
C GLU A 244 -16.08 5.46 13.30
N GLU A 245 -15.24 4.89 14.15
CA GLU A 245 -15.73 4.21 15.35
C GLU A 245 -16.46 5.26 16.17
N GLU A 246 -17.77 5.08 16.36
CA GLU A 246 -18.55 5.90 17.28
C GLU A 246 -17.88 5.83 18.65
N ALA A 247 -17.34 6.96 19.11
CA ALA A 247 -16.62 7.11 20.37
C ALA A 247 -17.57 7.07 21.56
#